data_549348e25b88f094f3b934c8ee5d31b2
#
_entry.id   549348e25b88f094f3b934c8ee5d31b2
#
_cell.length_a   1.000
_cell.length_b   1.000
_cell.length_c   1.000
_cell.angle_alpha   90.00
_cell.angle_beta   90.00
_cell.angle_gamma   90.00
#
_symmetry.space_group_name_H-M   'P 1'
#
loop_
_entity.id
_entity.type
_entity.pdbx_description
1 polymer ?
#
loop_
_entity_poly.entity_id
_entity_poly.type
_entity_poly.pdbx_seq_one_letter_code
_entity_poly.pdbx_strand_id
1 'polypeptide(L)'
;MKNLLVLLLAAISLTASSMAATLGPDVAVMEIRMGKEKQTRQVVLGLHDESAPYTVENFKNLVRKKFYNGLRFHRIFRSSFVQTGDPSSRRGHVEKTGTGGPGYTLPAEIKLQHNKGAVAMARLPDKINPAKNSNGSQFYVCLTPLPKLDGQYTVFAQVLEGLDVLEAISNEPTNSDDFPLPKIVIKSIVLQPRDTTPNNR
;
A
#
# COMPACT_ATOMS: atom_id res chain seq x y z
N MET A 1 39.21 -35.02 47.75
CA MET A 1 37.78 -34.89 47.45
C MET A 1 37.61 -33.55 46.73
N LYS A 2 37.49 -33.57 45.40
CA LYS A 2 37.36 -32.36 44.57
C LYS A 2 35.90 -32.29 44.10
N ASN A 3 35.15 -31.30 44.58
CA ASN A 3 33.77 -31.03 44.16
C ASN A 3 33.79 -30.34 42.82
N LEU A 4 33.28 -31.03 41.78
CA LEU A 4 33.10 -30.48 40.46
C LEU A 4 31.70 -29.85 40.39
N LEU A 5 31.64 -28.50 40.40
CA LEU A 5 30.41 -27.73 40.23
C LEU A 5 30.08 -27.64 38.71
N VAL A 6 29.09 -28.38 38.26
CA VAL A 6 28.59 -28.32 36.88
C VAL A 6 27.58 -27.17 36.79
N LEU A 7 27.98 -26.04 36.18
CA LEU A 7 27.06 -24.96 35.84
C LEU A 7 26.29 -25.36 34.60
N LEU A 8 24.98 -25.60 34.74
CA LEU A 8 24.04 -25.81 33.65
C LEU A 8 23.64 -24.43 33.10
N LEU A 9 24.21 -24.01 31.98
CA LEU A 9 23.74 -22.83 31.20
C LEU A 9 22.46 -23.23 30.44
N ALA A 10 21.32 -22.82 30.95
CA ALA A 10 20.06 -22.88 30.21
C ALA A 10 20.08 -21.81 29.12
N ALA A 11 20.29 -22.20 27.89
CA ALA A 11 20.13 -21.33 26.71
C ALA A 11 18.62 -21.07 26.52
N ILE A 12 18.14 -19.89 26.92
CA ILE A 12 16.81 -19.41 26.56
C ILE A 12 16.86 -19.00 25.10
N SER A 13 16.46 -19.90 24.19
CA SER A 13 16.23 -19.53 22.79
C SER A 13 14.96 -18.68 22.73
N LEU A 14 15.16 -17.37 22.61
CA LEU A 14 14.12 -16.42 22.32
C LEU A 14 13.70 -16.62 20.86
N THR A 15 12.71 -17.47 20.63
CA THR A 15 12.06 -17.57 19.31
C THR A 15 11.30 -16.27 19.08
N ALA A 16 11.89 -15.36 18.28
CA ALA A 16 11.16 -14.22 17.73
C ALA A 16 10.03 -14.76 16.86
N SER A 17 8.85 -14.93 17.44
CA SER A 17 7.63 -15.20 16.68
C SER A 17 7.40 -13.97 15.81
N SER A 18 7.66 -14.07 14.51
CA SER A 18 7.22 -13.09 13.53
C SER A 18 5.68 -13.05 13.59
N MET A 19 5.13 -12.12 14.38
CA MET A 19 3.70 -11.88 14.35
C MET A 19 3.35 -11.41 12.93
N ALA A 20 2.74 -12.30 12.16
CA ALA A 20 2.13 -11.92 10.89
C ALA A 20 1.15 -10.77 11.20
N ALA A 21 1.33 -9.64 10.51
CA ALA A 21 0.50 -8.46 10.75
C ALA A 21 -0.98 -8.82 10.52
N THR A 22 -1.79 -8.63 11.55
CA THR A 22 -3.22 -8.95 11.54
C THR A 22 -3.94 -8.01 10.58
N LEU A 23 -4.78 -8.57 9.71
CA LEU A 23 -5.68 -7.80 8.86
C LEU A 23 -6.99 -7.53 9.62
N GLY A 24 -7.52 -6.33 9.43
CA GLY A 24 -8.79 -5.91 9.99
C GLY A 24 -10.01 -6.64 9.39
N PRO A 25 -11.22 -6.28 9.88
CA PRO A 25 -12.46 -6.93 9.48
C PRO A 25 -12.96 -6.54 8.09
N ASP A 26 -12.44 -5.45 7.53
CA ASP A 26 -12.85 -4.94 6.22
C ASP A 26 -11.76 -5.16 5.16
N VAL A 27 -12.21 -5.32 3.92
CA VAL A 27 -11.38 -5.24 2.72
C VAL A 27 -11.83 -4.06 1.87
N ALA A 28 -10.91 -3.50 1.10
CA ALA A 28 -11.22 -2.51 0.08
C ALA A 28 -11.13 -3.16 -1.31
N VAL A 29 -12.26 -3.19 -2.01
CA VAL A 29 -12.37 -3.73 -3.37
C VAL A 29 -12.26 -2.59 -4.35
N MET A 30 -11.18 -2.59 -5.14
CA MET A 30 -10.85 -1.54 -6.10
C MET A 30 -11.10 -2.03 -7.53
N GLU A 31 -11.96 -1.34 -8.26
CA GLU A 31 -12.24 -1.56 -9.68
C GLU A 31 -11.37 -0.64 -10.54
N ILE A 32 -10.58 -1.22 -11.43
CA ILE A 32 -9.62 -0.52 -12.27
C ILE A 32 -9.99 -0.74 -13.74
N ARG A 33 -9.98 0.36 -14.53
CA ARG A 33 -10.11 0.28 -15.99
C ARG A 33 -8.78 0.67 -16.64
N MET A 34 -8.27 -0.21 -17.49
CA MET A 34 -7.03 -0.02 -18.22
C MET A 34 -7.29 0.46 -19.65
N GLY A 35 -6.74 1.61 -19.99
CA GLY A 35 -6.78 2.16 -21.34
C GLY A 35 -8.19 2.21 -21.92
N LYS A 36 -8.39 1.51 -23.06
CA LYS A 36 -9.66 1.42 -23.79
C LYS A 36 -10.49 0.17 -23.43
N GLU A 37 -10.08 -0.62 -22.45
CA GLU A 37 -10.83 -1.80 -22.04
C GLU A 37 -12.26 -1.43 -21.63
N LYS A 38 -13.23 -2.26 -22.02
CA LYS A 38 -14.64 -2.05 -21.66
C LYS A 38 -14.92 -2.52 -20.23
N GLN A 39 -14.27 -3.61 -19.83
CA GLN A 39 -14.42 -4.22 -18.50
C GLN A 39 -13.44 -3.61 -17.49
N THR A 40 -13.80 -3.65 -16.23
CA THR A 40 -12.90 -3.37 -15.12
C THR A 40 -12.21 -4.65 -14.67
N ARG A 41 -11.04 -4.47 -14.03
CA ARG A 41 -10.31 -5.52 -13.32
C ARG A 41 -10.34 -5.19 -11.84
N GLN A 42 -10.35 -6.21 -11.00
CA GLN A 42 -10.52 -6.06 -9.56
C GLN A 42 -9.21 -6.30 -8.82
N VAL A 43 -8.99 -5.50 -7.78
CA VAL A 43 -7.92 -5.67 -6.79
C VAL A 43 -8.54 -5.59 -5.40
N VAL A 44 -8.23 -6.55 -4.54
CA VAL A 44 -8.73 -6.61 -3.16
C VAL A 44 -7.59 -6.31 -2.19
N LEU A 45 -7.80 -5.34 -1.32
CA LEU A 45 -6.84 -4.90 -0.30
C LEU A 45 -7.34 -5.27 1.10
N GLY A 46 -6.57 -6.06 1.84
CA GLY A 46 -6.76 -6.25 3.27
C GLY A 46 -6.08 -5.12 4.05
N LEU A 47 -6.76 -4.56 5.03
CA LEU A 47 -6.31 -3.38 5.77
C LEU A 47 -5.65 -3.77 7.09
N HIS A 48 -4.57 -3.07 7.48
CA HIS A 48 -3.82 -3.31 8.71
C HIS A 48 -4.28 -2.34 9.81
N ASP A 49 -5.52 -2.49 10.29
CA ASP A 49 -6.16 -1.59 11.24
C ASP A 49 -5.35 -1.40 12.55
N GLU A 50 -4.67 -2.44 13.05
CA GLU A 50 -3.86 -2.36 14.28
C GLU A 50 -2.47 -1.74 14.04
N SER A 51 -1.90 -1.95 12.85
CA SER A 51 -0.55 -1.47 12.55
C SER A 51 -0.53 0.00 12.13
N ALA A 52 -1.58 0.46 11.44
CA ALA A 52 -1.68 1.83 10.93
C ALA A 52 -3.11 2.40 11.11
N PRO A 53 -3.63 2.50 12.36
CA PRO A 53 -5.03 2.84 12.63
C PRO A 53 -5.46 4.19 12.04
N TYR A 54 -4.67 5.25 12.19
CA TYR A 54 -5.01 6.57 11.63
C TYR A 54 -5.02 6.56 10.11
N THR A 55 -4.06 5.89 9.50
CA THR A 55 -3.96 5.77 8.03
C THR A 55 -5.12 4.96 7.46
N VAL A 56 -5.44 3.82 8.09
CA VAL A 56 -6.55 2.96 7.65
C VAL A 56 -7.88 3.67 7.80
N GLU A 57 -8.16 4.31 8.94
CA GLU A 57 -9.43 5.04 9.13
C GLU A 57 -9.56 6.21 8.15
N ASN A 58 -8.47 6.96 7.89
CA ASN A 58 -8.45 8.00 6.87
C ASN A 58 -8.73 7.42 5.47
N PHE A 59 -8.08 6.32 5.10
CA PHE A 59 -8.31 5.64 3.82
C PHE A 59 -9.78 5.22 3.68
N LYS A 60 -10.36 4.57 4.70
CA LYS A 60 -11.78 4.18 4.75
C LYS A 60 -12.70 5.40 4.57
N ASN A 61 -12.39 6.52 5.23
CA ASN A 61 -13.15 7.76 5.10
C ASN A 61 -13.10 8.37 3.70
N LEU A 62 -11.93 8.36 3.06
CA LEU A 62 -11.77 8.80 1.67
C LEU A 62 -12.50 7.87 0.70
N VAL A 63 -12.51 6.56 0.93
CA VAL A 63 -13.29 5.57 0.17
C VAL A 63 -14.79 5.86 0.28
N ARG A 64 -15.33 6.04 1.49
CA ARG A 64 -16.76 6.38 1.71
C ARG A 64 -17.15 7.68 1.00
N LYS A 65 -16.25 8.65 0.93
CA LYS A 65 -16.43 9.92 0.20
C LYS A 65 -16.23 9.79 -1.32
N LYS A 66 -15.96 8.58 -1.84
CA LYS A 66 -15.67 8.32 -3.26
C LYS A 66 -14.48 9.16 -3.78
N PHE A 67 -13.57 9.56 -2.90
CA PHE A 67 -12.43 10.41 -3.23
C PHE A 67 -11.55 9.83 -4.34
N TYR A 68 -11.33 8.53 -4.32
CA TYR A 68 -10.48 7.83 -5.28
C TYR A 68 -11.11 7.63 -6.66
N ASN A 69 -12.44 7.81 -6.79
CA ASN A 69 -13.13 7.58 -8.06
C ASN A 69 -12.64 8.54 -9.15
N GLY A 70 -12.23 7.99 -10.28
CA GLY A 70 -11.71 8.74 -11.43
C GLY A 70 -10.23 9.12 -11.32
N LEU A 71 -9.54 8.83 -10.20
CA LEU A 71 -8.10 9.03 -10.09
C LEU A 71 -7.35 8.03 -10.96
N ARG A 72 -6.15 8.44 -11.41
CA ARG A 72 -5.29 7.60 -12.25
C ARG A 72 -4.16 7.00 -11.42
N PHE A 73 -3.70 5.84 -11.87
CA PHE A 73 -2.31 5.49 -11.61
C PHE A 73 -1.47 6.49 -12.37
N HIS A 74 -0.61 7.19 -11.67
CA HIS A 74 0.12 8.33 -12.20
C HIS A 74 1.64 8.15 -12.18
N ARG A 75 2.10 7.06 -11.57
CA ARG A 75 3.53 6.70 -11.58
C ARG A 75 3.68 5.19 -11.61
N ILE A 76 4.52 4.72 -12.53
CA ILE A 76 4.90 3.32 -12.68
C ILE A 76 6.41 3.21 -12.58
N PHE A 77 6.87 2.50 -11.57
CA PHE A 77 8.24 2.02 -11.49
C PHE A 77 8.23 0.54 -11.85
N ARG A 78 8.55 0.24 -13.11
CA ARG A 78 8.42 -1.11 -13.69
C ARG A 78 8.99 -2.18 -12.76
N SER A 79 8.24 -3.25 -12.54
CA SER A 79 8.57 -4.39 -11.67
C SER A 79 8.86 -4.03 -10.21
N SER A 80 8.69 -2.78 -9.79
CA SER A 80 8.96 -2.33 -8.43
C SER A 80 7.68 -1.91 -7.71
N PHE A 81 7.02 -0.85 -8.17
CA PHE A 81 5.75 -0.40 -7.61
C PHE A 81 4.91 0.39 -8.60
N VAL A 82 3.62 0.52 -8.32
CA VAL A 82 2.67 1.40 -9.02
C VAL A 82 2.01 2.33 -8.01
N GLN A 83 1.87 3.64 -8.35
CA GLN A 83 1.39 4.68 -7.43
C GLN A 83 0.14 5.38 -7.97
N THR A 84 -0.78 5.70 -7.05
CA THR A 84 -2.06 6.36 -7.30
C THR A 84 -2.46 7.28 -6.14
N GLY A 85 -3.69 7.79 -6.14
CA GLY A 85 -4.26 8.54 -5.01
C GLY A 85 -4.07 10.06 -5.07
N ASP A 86 -3.49 10.59 -6.16
CA ASP A 86 -3.38 12.04 -6.37
C ASP A 86 -4.64 12.60 -7.01
N PRO A 87 -5.37 13.54 -6.36
CA PRO A 87 -6.57 14.16 -6.93
C PRO A 87 -6.30 14.96 -8.22
N SER A 88 -5.08 15.47 -8.41
CA SER A 88 -4.67 16.20 -9.63
C SER A 88 -4.67 15.28 -10.86
N SER A 89 -4.48 13.97 -10.67
CA SER A 89 -4.46 12.98 -11.75
C SER A 89 -5.81 12.81 -12.47
N ARG A 90 -6.92 13.22 -11.84
CA ARG A 90 -8.28 13.06 -12.38
C ARG A 90 -8.45 13.79 -13.72
N ARG A 91 -7.91 15.00 -13.83
CA ARG A 91 -8.02 15.85 -15.03
C ARG A 91 -6.88 15.62 -16.04
N GLY A 92 -5.88 14.78 -15.69
CA GLY A 92 -4.77 14.44 -16.59
C GLY A 92 -3.72 15.54 -16.74
N HIS A 93 -3.62 16.45 -15.78
CA HIS A 93 -2.53 17.43 -15.70
C HIS A 93 -1.27 16.74 -15.22
N VAL A 94 -0.49 16.20 -16.16
CA VAL A 94 0.73 15.41 -15.87
C VAL A 94 1.72 16.23 -15.04
N GLU A 95 1.90 17.50 -15.39
CA GLU A 95 2.84 18.43 -14.75
C GLU A 95 2.52 18.76 -13.28
N LYS A 96 1.29 18.52 -12.83
CA LYS A 96 0.86 18.75 -11.44
C LYS A 96 0.64 17.46 -10.65
N THR A 97 0.77 16.32 -11.34
CA THR A 97 0.50 15.02 -10.71
C THR A 97 1.69 14.59 -9.86
N GLY A 98 1.41 13.99 -8.72
CA GLY A 98 2.41 13.58 -7.72
C GLY A 98 2.54 14.56 -6.54
N THR A 99 1.98 15.78 -6.65
CA THR A 99 2.05 16.80 -5.59
C THR A 99 0.75 17.01 -4.85
N GLY A 100 -0.38 16.48 -5.36
CA GLY A 100 -1.69 16.65 -4.78
C GLY A 100 -1.96 15.76 -3.56
N GLY A 101 -3.05 16.09 -2.84
CA GLY A 101 -3.48 15.34 -1.65
C GLY A 101 -4.83 15.84 -1.16
N PRO A 102 -5.31 15.35 -0.02
CA PRO A 102 -6.62 15.72 0.53
C PRO A 102 -6.61 17.07 1.25
N GLY A 103 -5.47 17.79 1.26
CA GLY A 103 -5.28 19.08 1.95
C GLY A 103 -4.71 18.96 3.37
N TYR A 104 -4.29 17.76 3.77
CA TYR A 104 -3.67 17.47 5.07
C TYR A 104 -2.68 16.30 4.94
N THR A 105 -1.85 16.12 5.95
CA THR A 105 -0.94 14.98 6.10
C THR A 105 -1.36 14.13 7.30
N LEU A 106 -0.85 12.89 7.36
CA LEU A 106 -1.09 11.96 8.47
C LEU A 106 0.22 11.70 9.23
N PRO A 107 0.18 11.51 10.55
CA PRO A 107 1.34 11.04 11.29
C PRO A 107 1.90 9.74 10.70
N ALA A 108 3.20 9.56 10.82
CA ALA A 108 3.85 8.33 10.39
C ALA A 108 3.48 7.16 11.32
N GLU A 109 3.06 6.01 10.74
CA GLU A 109 2.75 4.76 11.44
C GLU A 109 3.63 3.63 10.89
N ILE A 110 4.94 3.80 10.98
CA ILE A 110 5.94 2.96 10.34
C ILE A 110 6.22 1.73 11.20
N LYS A 111 5.55 0.61 10.92
CA LYS A 111 5.67 -0.65 11.66
C LYS A 111 5.94 -1.87 10.80
N LEU A 112 5.44 -1.87 9.55
CA LEU A 112 5.46 -3.03 8.66
C LEU A 112 6.50 -2.89 7.56
N GLN A 113 6.88 -4.04 6.98
CA GLN A 113 7.85 -4.14 5.90
C GLN A 113 7.18 -4.03 4.52
N HIS A 114 7.95 -3.60 3.51
CA HIS A 114 7.53 -3.51 2.12
C HIS A 114 7.69 -4.85 1.41
N ASN A 115 6.91 -5.84 1.83
CA ASN A 115 6.84 -7.13 1.14
C ASN A 115 6.10 -6.99 -0.20
N LYS A 116 6.19 -8.00 -1.07
CA LYS A 116 5.40 -8.05 -2.30
C LYS A 116 3.91 -7.95 -1.98
N GLY A 117 3.20 -7.06 -2.65
CA GLY A 117 1.79 -6.76 -2.41
C GLY A 117 1.52 -5.76 -1.27
N ALA A 118 2.54 -5.31 -0.53
CA ALA A 118 2.35 -4.27 0.49
C ALA A 118 1.87 -2.96 -0.14
N VAL A 119 0.92 -2.30 0.54
CA VAL A 119 0.39 -0.99 0.15
C VAL A 119 0.85 0.05 1.15
N ALA A 120 1.61 1.03 0.69
CA ALA A 120 2.23 2.04 1.54
C ALA A 120 1.88 3.47 1.09
N MET A 121 1.81 4.39 2.07
CA MET A 121 1.55 5.79 1.81
C MET A 121 2.76 6.48 1.21
N ALA A 122 2.54 7.30 0.17
CA ALA A 122 3.55 8.23 -0.32
C ALA A 122 3.77 9.38 0.67
N ARG A 123 4.92 10.03 0.61
CA ARG A 123 5.26 11.21 1.40
C ARG A 123 6.32 12.08 0.73
N LEU A 124 6.48 13.30 1.19
CA LEU A 124 7.58 14.17 0.79
C LEU A 124 8.93 13.68 1.35
N PRO A 125 10.05 14.02 0.70
CA PRO A 125 11.40 13.65 1.17
C PRO A 125 11.74 14.21 2.56
N ASP A 126 12.63 13.54 3.30
CA ASP A 126 13.02 13.88 4.68
C ASP A 126 13.48 15.34 4.84
N LYS A 127 14.15 15.91 3.83
CA LYS A 127 14.58 17.33 3.85
C LYS A 127 13.42 18.31 4.06
N ILE A 128 12.22 17.97 3.56
CA ILE A 128 11.02 18.81 3.64
C ILE A 128 10.09 18.30 4.75
N ASN A 129 10.13 17.02 5.02
CA ASN A 129 9.22 16.32 5.93
C ASN A 129 10.00 15.37 6.87
N PRO A 130 10.79 15.91 7.81
CA PRO A 130 11.62 15.10 8.72
C PRO A 130 10.78 14.21 9.66
N ALA A 131 9.53 14.58 9.93
CA ALA A 131 8.58 13.76 10.69
C ALA A 131 8.02 12.57 9.91
N LYS A 132 8.38 12.42 8.63
CA LYS A 132 7.92 11.35 7.72
C LYS A 132 6.39 11.22 7.62
N ASN A 133 5.65 12.32 7.82
CA ASN A 133 4.20 12.34 7.70
C ASN A 133 3.77 11.88 6.30
N SER A 134 2.74 11.05 6.24
CA SER A 134 2.16 10.55 5.00
C SER A 134 1.39 11.64 4.25
N ASN A 135 1.34 11.58 2.92
CA ASN A 135 0.62 12.54 2.05
C ASN A 135 -0.88 12.66 2.39
N GLY A 136 -1.49 11.61 2.92
CA GLY A 136 -2.91 11.58 3.28
C GLY A 136 -3.80 10.89 2.26
N SER A 137 -3.47 10.85 0.97
CA SER A 137 -4.26 10.10 -0.02
C SER A 137 -3.44 9.31 -1.03
N GLN A 138 -2.22 9.73 -1.36
CA GLN A 138 -1.38 9.00 -2.31
C GLN A 138 -0.79 7.75 -1.68
N PHE A 139 -0.88 6.64 -2.39
CA PHE A 139 -0.29 5.35 -1.98
C PHE A 139 0.32 4.62 -3.18
N TYR A 140 1.22 3.71 -2.89
CA TYR A 140 1.82 2.82 -3.88
C TYR A 140 1.69 1.36 -3.44
N VAL A 141 1.70 0.46 -4.42
CA VAL A 141 1.66 -0.99 -4.20
C VAL A 141 2.98 -1.59 -4.66
N CYS A 142 3.64 -2.32 -3.76
CA CYS A 142 4.89 -3.01 -4.02
C CYS A 142 4.66 -4.27 -4.87
N LEU A 143 5.34 -4.39 -6.00
CA LEU A 143 5.28 -5.56 -6.87
C LEU A 143 6.41 -6.56 -6.58
N THR A 144 7.40 -6.13 -5.82
CA THR A 144 8.51 -6.90 -5.28
C THR A 144 8.81 -6.42 -3.86
N PRO A 145 9.53 -7.18 -3.03
CA PRO A 145 10.01 -6.66 -1.75
C PRO A 145 10.92 -5.45 -1.93
N LEU A 146 10.70 -4.39 -1.15
CA LEU A 146 11.45 -3.14 -1.20
C LEU A 146 12.09 -2.81 0.16
N PRO A 147 13.04 -3.62 0.66
CA PRO A 147 13.58 -3.48 2.02
C PRO A 147 14.28 -2.14 2.27
N LYS A 148 14.72 -1.44 1.23
CA LYS A 148 15.29 -0.08 1.36
C LYS A 148 14.27 0.97 1.82
N LEU A 149 12.97 0.68 1.71
CA LEU A 149 11.88 1.54 2.14
C LEU A 149 11.39 1.20 3.55
N ASP A 150 11.85 0.09 4.14
CA ASP A 150 11.48 -0.31 5.50
C ASP A 150 11.95 0.74 6.52
N GLY A 151 11.10 1.04 7.51
CA GLY A 151 11.38 2.11 8.46
C GLY A 151 11.26 3.53 7.90
N GLN A 152 10.76 3.70 6.65
CA GLN A 152 10.68 5.00 5.98
C GLN A 152 9.26 5.43 5.61
N TYR A 153 8.34 4.49 5.42
CA TYR A 153 6.98 4.75 4.96
C TYR A 153 5.97 3.92 5.75
N THR A 154 4.75 4.44 5.88
CA THR A 154 3.64 3.74 6.52
C THR A 154 3.04 2.70 5.56
N VAL A 155 3.24 1.43 5.81
CA VAL A 155 2.50 0.34 5.17
C VAL A 155 1.18 0.15 5.93
N PHE A 156 0.04 0.20 5.22
CA PHE A 156 -1.28 0.19 5.84
C PHE A 156 -2.23 -0.90 5.30
N ALA A 157 -1.85 -1.55 4.19
CA ALA A 157 -2.66 -2.61 3.59
C ALA A 157 -1.79 -3.65 2.86
N GLN A 158 -2.41 -4.76 2.49
CA GLN A 158 -1.82 -5.85 1.71
C GLN A 158 -2.78 -6.23 0.58
N VAL A 159 -2.26 -6.42 -0.63
CA VAL A 159 -3.02 -7.01 -1.74
C VAL A 159 -3.33 -8.47 -1.42
N LEU A 160 -4.61 -8.82 -1.42
CA LEU A 160 -5.10 -10.19 -1.24
C LEU A 160 -5.39 -10.85 -2.57
N GLU A 161 -5.97 -10.09 -3.52
CA GLU A 161 -6.33 -10.56 -4.85
C GLU A 161 -6.02 -9.47 -5.91
N GLY A 162 -5.75 -9.89 -7.15
CA GLY A 162 -5.53 -8.98 -8.28
C GLY A 162 -4.11 -8.39 -8.34
N LEU A 163 -3.11 -9.04 -7.76
CA LEU A 163 -1.73 -8.60 -7.90
C LEU A 163 -1.25 -8.64 -9.36
N ASP A 164 -1.72 -9.61 -10.13
CA ASP A 164 -1.50 -9.74 -11.57
C ASP A 164 -2.02 -8.51 -12.36
N VAL A 165 -3.12 -7.92 -11.92
CA VAL A 165 -3.66 -6.67 -12.49
C VAL A 165 -2.66 -5.52 -12.30
N LEU A 166 -2.07 -5.41 -11.12
CA LEU A 166 -1.07 -4.39 -10.79
C LEU A 166 0.25 -4.63 -11.53
N GLU A 167 0.64 -5.89 -11.70
CA GLU A 167 1.77 -6.28 -12.54
C GLU A 167 1.52 -5.93 -14.02
N ALA A 168 0.30 -6.14 -14.52
CA ALA A 168 -0.08 -5.70 -15.88
C ALA A 168 0.01 -4.17 -16.02
N ILE A 169 -0.46 -3.41 -15.02
CA ILE A 169 -0.29 -1.94 -14.98
C ILE A 169 1.20 -1.56 -15.04
N SER A 170 2.05 -2.27 -14.30
CA SER A 170 3.50 -2.01 -14.27
C SER A 170 4.20 -2.22 -15.62
N ASN A 171 3.61 -3.01 -16.51
CA ASN A 171 4.14 -3.29 -17.84
C ASN A 171 3.71 -2.27 -18.90
N GLU A 172 2.79 -1.37 -18.57
CA GLU A 172 2.34 -0.34 -19.50
C GLU A 172 3.47 0.66 -19.82
N PRO A 173 3.49 1.19 -21.05
CA PRO A 173 4.49 2.20 -21.43
C PRO A 173 4.29 3.50 -20.66
N THR A 174 5.41 4.16 -20.31
CA THR A 174 5.45 5.43 -19.60
C THR A 174 6.19 6.50 -20.41
N ASN A 175 5.98 7.77 -20.03
CA ASN A 175 6.85 8.87 -20.46
C ASN A 175 8.12 8.94 -19.60
N SER A 176 8.94 9.98 -19.81
CA SER A 176 10.19 10.24 -19.06
C SER A 176 10.01 10.45 -17.56
N ASP A 177 8.79 10.78 -17.11
CA ASP A 177 8.45 11.07 -15.72
C ASP A 177 7.77 9.88 -15.03
N ASP A 178 7.93 8.66 -15.57
CA ASP A 178 7.28 7.42 -15.11
C ASP A 178 5.74 7.45 -15.19
N PHE A 179 5.14 8.45 -15.90
CA PHE A 179 3.69 8.57 -16.03
C PHE A 179 3.16 7.63 -17.12
N PRO A 180 2.13 6.79 -16.86
CA PRO A 180 1.59 5.87 -17.83
C PRO A 180 1.01 6.57 -19.04
N LEU A 181 1.38 6.13 -20.25
CA LEU A 181 0.80 6.65 -21.51
C LEU A 181 -0.68 6.25 -21.66
N PRO A 182 -1.11 5.00 -21.41
CA PRO A 182 -2.52 4.67 -21.37
C PRO A 182 -3.17 5.22 -20.11
N LYS A 183 -4.46 5.58 -20.25
CA LYS A 183 -5.25 6.08 -19.11
C LYS A 183 -5.70 4.91 -18.23
N ILE A 184 -5.07 4.75 -17.06
CA ILE A 184 -5.39 3.71 -16.08
C ILE A 184 -6.13 4.36 -14.91
N VAL A 185 -7.40 3.99 -14.69
CA VAL A 185 -8.32 4.73 -13.80
C VAL A 185 -8.94 3.84 -12.75
N ILE A 186 -8.92 4.29 -11.51
CA ILE A 186 -9.77 3.74 -10.44
C ILE A 186 -11.22 4.15 -10.73
N LYS A 187 -12.07 3.19 -11.04
CA LYS A 187 -13.49 3.42 -11.28
C LYS A 187 -14.25 3.58 -9.97
N SER A 188 -13.93 2.74 -9.02
CA SER A 188 -14.47 2.79 -7.66
C SER A 188 -13.54 2.06 -6.70
N ILE A 189 -13.63 2.43 -5.42
CA ILE A 189 -13.19 1.61 -4.30
C ILE A 189 -14.39 1.51 -3.37
N VAL A 190 -14.70 0.30 -2.90
CA VAL A 190 -15.76 0.04 -1.93
C VAL A 190 -15.24 -0.80 -0.77
N LEU A 191 -15.75 -0.54 0.45
CA LEU A 191 -15.44 -1.36 1.61
C LEU A 191 -16.45 -2.51 1.68
N GLN A 192 -15.96 -3.70 2.00
CA GLN A 192 -16.75 -4.89 2.22
C GLN A 192 -16.23 -5.64 3.46
N PRO A 193 -17.07 -6.37 4.20
CA PRO A 193 -16.60 -7.29 5.23
C PRO A 193 -15.63 -8.30 4.61
N ARG A 194 -14.52 -8.57 5.31
CA ARG A 194 -13.57 -9.60 4.91
C ARG A 194 -14.16 -10.97 5.18
N ASP A 195 -14.29 -11.80 4.15
CA ASP A 195 -14.62 -13.20 4.35
C ASP A 195 -13.45 -13.91 5.05
N THR A 196 -13.70 -14.36 6.27
CA THR A 196 -12.73 -15.10 7.09
C THR A 196 -13.04 -16.60 7.13
N THR A 197 -14.05 -17.05 6.38
CA THR A 197 -14.35 -18.48 6.28
C THR A 197 -13.17 -19.22 5.67
N PRO A 198 -12.67 -20.30 6.32
CA PRO A 198 -11.61 -21.12 5.74
C PRO A 198 -12.08 -21.69 4.40
N ASN A 199 -11.34 -21.37 3.35
CA ASN A 199 -11.64 -21.89 2.01
C ASN A 199 -11.28 -23.39 1.99
N ASN A 200 -12.22 -24.24 2.36
CA ASN A 200 -12.11 -25.70 2.25
C ASN A 200 -12.19 -26.09 0.76
N ARG A 201 -11.14 -25.84 0.00
CA ARG A 201 -10.97 -26.40 -1.35
C ARG A 201 -9.71 -27.25 -1.38
#